data_fc65c784032d059bd6edfaf7a49865d1
#
_entry.id   fc65c784032d059bd6edfaf7a49865d1
#
_cell.length_a   1.000
_cell.length_b   1.000
_cell.length_c   1.000
_cell.angle_alpha   90.00
_cell.angle_beta   90.00
_cell.angle_gamma   90.00
#
_symmetry.space_group_name_H-M   'P 1'
#
loop_
_entity.id
_entity.type
_entity.pdbx_description
1 polymer ?
#
loop_
_entity_poly.entity_id
_entity_poly.type
_entity_poly.pdbx_seq_one_letter_code
_entity_poly.pdbx_strand_id
1 'polypeptide(L)'
;VKMLLRNRELTAFLAIVALFVVLVGLNHSYLSAQTLAMIFSSAQILILLAMGAAMVMLTRNIDVSVGSTVGLCAIAVGVALNQGYSLPLAMGFAFGIGALCGFFNGVLVVWLRIPAIVATLGTLGLYRGAMLLWTDGKWIEGLPQSLKALSEPVFIGISPFGFAVLALAALGSIMLARTAFGRDFYAVGDNLAAARKLGVAVDRTRLLAFTFNGLLAALGGILFASQIGFVPNQTGSGLEMKAIAACVLGGISLLGGTGTLIGAFLGAFFLTQIDTVLVLFKLPAWWNDFIAGLVLLGVLVLDGRLRQALTRHQRALKYSRFVPGASGRKNVAPFPGRKTKKEVA
;
A
#
# COMPACT_ATOMS: atom_id res chain seq x y z
N VAL A 1 8.65 -24.25 -9.61
CA VAL A 1 7.84 -23.94 -8.42
C VAL A 1 8.67 -23.27 -7.33
N LYS A 2 9.86 -23.81 -6.89
CA LYS A 2 10.71 -23.21 -5.85
C LYS A 2 11.26 -21.82 -6.21
N MET A 3 11.50 -21.52 -7.48
CA MET A 3 12.01 -20.24 -7.97
C MET A 3 10.91 -19.17 -8.02
N LEU A 4 9.69 -19.55 -8.37
CA LEU A 4 8.49 -18.69 -8.36
C LEU A 4 8.13 -18.23 -6.93
N LEU A 5 8.16 -19.13 -5.95
CA LEU A 5 7.88 -18.82 -4.54
C LEU A 5 8.94 -17.91 -3.89
N ARG A 6 10.11 -17.73 -4.51
CA ARG A 6 11.20 -16.89 -4.02
C ARG A 6 11.07 -15.43 -4.49
N ASN A 7 10.44 -15.18 -5.65
CA ASN A 7 10.27 -13.86 -6.23
C ASN A 7 8.78 -13.47 -6.22
N ARG A 8 8.34 -12.82 -5.15
CA ARG A 8 6.94 -12.40 -4.94
C ARG A 8 6.46 -11.43 -6.02
N GLU A 9 7.33 -10.57 -6.55
CA GLU A 9 7.03 -9.68 -7.67
C GLU A 9 6.66 -10.46 -8.93
N LEU A 10 7.42 -11.52 -9.24
CA LEU A 10 7.12 -12.39 -10.37
C LEU A 10 5.77 -13.10 -10.18
N THR A 11 5.44 -13.50 -8.95
CA THR A 11 4.15 -14.12 -8.64
C THR A 11 3.01 -13.13 -8.83
N ALA A 12 3.15 -11.89 -8.36
CA ALA A 12 2.17 -10.81 -8.55
C ALA A 12 2.01 -10.49 -10.05
N PHE A 13 3.11 -10.37 -10.78
CA PHE A 13 3.09 -10.14 -12.23
C PHE A 13 2.38 -11.27 -12.98
N LEU A 14 2.69 -12.53 -12.67
CA LEU A 14 2.03 -13.68 -13.28
C LEU A 14 0.53 -13.75 -12.94
N ALA A 15 0.14 -13.36 -11.74
CA ALA A 15 -1.28 -13.25 -11.35
C ALA A 15 -2.01 -12.18 -12.18
N ILE A 16 -1.38 -11.02 -12.41
CA ILE A 16 -1.90 -9.97 -13.30
C ILE A 16 -2.09 -10.50 -14.71
N VAL A 17 -1.06 -11.14 -15.27
CA VAL A 17 -1.10 -11.72 -16.62
C VAL A 17 -2.18 -12.79 -16.72
N ALA A 18 -2.27 -13.69 -15.74
CA ALA A 18 -3.29 -14.73 -15.73
C ALA A 18 -4.71 -14.16 -15.69
N LEU A 19 -4.96 -13.18 -14.82
CA LEU A 19 -6.24 -12.48 -14.74
C LEU A 19 -6.55 -11.78 -16.07
N PHE A 20 -5.55 -11.12 -16.64
CA PHE A 20 -5.69 -10.43 -17.93
C PHE A 20 -6.06 -11.38 -19.07
N VAL A 21 -5.39 -12.54 -19.15
CA VAL A 21 -5.70 -13.58 -20.14
C VAL A 21 -7.15 -14.09 -20.00
N VAL A 22 -7.59 -14.31 -18.75
CA VAL A 22 -8.99 -14.72 -18.50
C VAL A 22 -9.97 -13.64 -18.95
N LEU A 23 -9.69 -12.37 -18.65
CA LEU A 23 -10.57 -11.25 -19.04
C LEU A 23 -10.65 -11.06 -20.55
N VAL A 24 -9.52 -11.19 -21.25
CA VAL A 24 -9.46 -11.15 -22.70
C VAL A 24 -10.26 -12.32 -23.31
N GLY A 25 -10.18 -13.51 -22.72
CA GLY A 25 -10.98 -14.66 -23.13
C GLY A 25 -12.50 -14.46 -22.97
N LEU A 26 -12.90 -13.68 -21.96
CA LEU A 26 -14.31 -13.33 -21.71
C LEU A 26 -14.78 -12.16 -22.60
N ASN A 27 -13.91 -11.21 -22.89
CA ASN A 27 -14.22 -10.04 -23.70
C ASN A 27 -12.95 -9.52 -24.41
N HIS A 28 -12.89 -9.70 -25.74
CA HIS A 28 -11.75 -9.28 -26.56
C HIS A 28 -11.48 -7.76 -26.52
N SER A 29 -12.48 -6.93 -26.21
CA SER A 29 -12.31 -5.47 -26.03
C SER A 29 -11.35 -5.10 -24.92
N TYR A 30 -11.01 -6.05 -24.03
CA TYR A 30 -10.03 -5.85 -22.96
C TYR A 30 -8.61 -5.56 -23.46
N LEU A 31 -8.26 -5.99 -24.69
CA LEU A 31 -6.98 -5.70 -25.35
C LEU A 31 -6.92 -4.32 -26.00
N SER A 32 -8.03 -3.57 -26.02
CA SER A 32 -8.00 -2.25 -26.65
C SER A 32 -7.10 -1.29 -25.84
N ALA A 33 -6.34 -0.45 -26.57
CA ALA A 33 -5.50 0.58 -25.94
C ALA A 33 -6.31 1.51 -25.02
N GLN A 34 -7.57 1.75 -25.37
CA GLN A 34 -8.49 2.56 -24.59
C GLN A 34 -8.84 1.88 -23.25
N THR A 35 -9.11 0.58 -23.23
CA THR A 35 -9.41 -0.16 -22.00
C THR A 35 -8.18 -0.23 -21.10
N LEU A 36 -6.99 -0.47 -21.66
CA LEU A 36 -5.74 -0.47 -20.90
C LEU A 36 -5.45 0.90 -20.26
N ALA A 37 -5.67 1.98 -21.01
CA ALA A 37 -5.53 3.34 -20.48
C ALA A 37 -6.54 3.62 -19.35
N MET A 38 -7.79 3.16 -19.48
CA MET A 38 -8.81 3.29 -18.43
C MET A 38 -8.44 2.50 -17.17
N ILE A 39 -7.99 1.26 -17.29
CA ILE A 39 -7.54 0.44 -16.14
C ILE A 39 -6.39 1.15 -15.43
N PHE A 40 -5.40 1.64 -16.19
CA PHE A 40 -4.28 2.36 -15.61
C PHE A 40 -4.73 3.66 -14.93
N SER A 41 -5.63 4.44 -15.54
CA SER A 41 -6.20 5.65 -14.94
C SER A 41 -6.88 5.35 -13.61
N SER A 42 -7.69 4.31 -13.55
CA SER A 42 -8.37 3.87 -12.32
C SER A 42 -7.38 3.38 -11.24
N ALA A 43 -6.24 2.80 -11.64
CA ALA A 43 -5.24 2.26 -10.72
C ALA A 43 -4.35 3.34 -10.08
N GLN A 44 -4.24 4.53 -10.68
CA GLN A 44 -3.27 5.56 -10.29
C GLN A 44 -3.38 5.95 -8.82
N ILE A 45 -4.59 6.15 -8.29
CA ILE A 45 -4.81 6.53 -6.89
C ILE A 45 -4.31 5.42 -5.97
N LEU A 46 -4.74 4.18 -6.22
CA LEU A 46 -4.34 3.06 -5.38
C LEU A 46 -2.84 2.76 -5.47
N ILE A 47 -2.21 2.98 -6.63
CA ILE A 47 -0.76 2.87 -6.82
C ILE A 47 -0.02 3.87 -5.92
N LEU A 48 -0.43 5.14 -5.90
CA LEU A 48 0.18 6.15 -5.04
C LEU A 48 0.09 5.78 -3.56
N LEU A 49 -1.11 5.36 -3.13
CA LEU A 49 -1.35 4.96 -1.74
C LEU A 49 -0.56 3.70 -1.36
N ALA A 50 -0.51 2.71 -2.25
CA ALA A 50 0.28 1.51 -2.03
C ALA A 50 1.78 1.81 -1.95
N MET A 51 2.30 2.74 -2.76
CA MET A 51 3.70 3.17 -2.66
C MET A 51 4.00 3.85 -1.32
N GLY A 52 3.12 4.74 -0.86
CA GLY A 52 3.24 5.39 0.45
C GLY A 52 3.16 4.39 1.61
N ALA A 53 2.12 3.56 1.61
CA ALA A 53 1.94 2.50 2.59
C ALA A 53 3.12 1.52 2.60
N ALA A 54 3.69 1.20 1.45
CA ALA A 54 4.89 0.37 1.31
C ALA A 54 6.08 0.95 2.07
N MET A 55 6.34 2.25 1.94
CA MET A 55 7.43 2.91 2.66
C MET A 55 7.25 2.82 4.18
N VAL A 56 6.03 3.03 4.67
CA VAL A 56 5.69 2.88 6.08
C VAL A 56 5.85 1.43 6.54
N MET A 57 5.33 0.47 5.77
CA MET A 57 5.41 -0.96 6.09
C MET A 57 6.84 -1.49 6.07
N LEU A 58 7.69 -1.01 5.17
CA LEU A 58 9.12 -1.35 5.16
C LEU A 58 9.79 -0.98 6.48
N THR A 59 9.33 0.05 7.21
CA THR A 59 9.85 0.44 8.52
C THR A 59 9.14 -0.21 9.72
N ARG A 60 8.41 -1.32 9.53
CA ARG A 60 7.62 -2.06 10.55
C ARG A 60 6.45 -1.27 11.13
N ASN A 61 5.88 -0.36 10.37
CA ASN A 61 4.72 0.42 10.79
C ASN A 61 3.57 0.19 9.80
N ILE A 62 2.36 0.50 10.22
CA ILE A 62 1.17 0.48 9.37
C ILE A 62 0.46 1.80 9.60
N ASP A 63 0.09 2.48 8.51
CA ASP A 63 -0.71 3.70 8.54
C ASP A 63 -2.11 3.42 7.98
N VAL A 64 -3.09 3.42 8.87
CA VAL A 64 -4.49 3.20 8.51
C VAL A 64 -5.19 4.52 8.18
N SER A 65 -4.58 5.67 8.47
CA SER A 65 -5.20 6.99 8.24
C SER A 65 -5.07 7.50 6.80
N VAL A 66 -4.33 6.79 5.94
CA VAL A 66 -4.01 7.23 4.58
C VAL A 66 -5.25 7.57 3.75
N GLY A 67 -6.34 6.79 3.88
CA GLY A 67 -7.60 7.05 3.18
C GLY A 67 -8.25 8.38 3.62
N SER A 68 -8.29 8.67 4.92
CA SER A 68 -8.80 9.95 5.41
C SER A 68 -7.88 11.13 5.06
N THR A 69 -6.58 10.90 4.97
CA THR A 69 -5.61 11.90 4.47
C THR A 69 -5.88 12.25 3.01
N VAL A 70 -6.15 11.25 2.15
CA VAL A 70 -6.59 11.47 0.75
C VAL A 70 -7.82 12.37 0.71
N GLY A 71 -8.84 12.03 1.49
CA GLY A 71 -10.08 12.81 1.51
C GLY A 71 -9.88 14.24 1.99
N LEU A 72 -9.11 14.44 3.06
CA LEU A 72 -8.81 15.78 3.57
C LEU A 72 -8.03 16.63 2.55
N CYS A 73 -7.08 16.04 1.82
CA CYS A 73 -6.33 16.72 0.77
C CYS A 73 -7.20 17.02 -0.46
N ALA A 74 -8.12 16.10 -0.83
CA ALA A 74 -9.07 16.32 -1.91
C ALA A 74 -10.01 17.51 -1.59
N ILE A 75 -10.49 17.59 -0.34
CA ILE A 75 -11.29 18.75 0.12
C ILE A 75 -10.43 20.02 0.10
N ALA A 76 -9.20 19.96 0.56
CA ALA A 76 -8.33 21.14 0.60
C ALA A 76 -8.11 21.74 -0.79
N VAL A 77 -7.80 20.93 -1.81
CA VAL A 77 -7.64 21.41 -3.17
C VAL A 77 -8.98 21.92 -3.73
N GLY A 78 -10.09 21.24 -3.47
CA GLY A 78 -11.40 21.63 -3.96
C GLY A 78 -11.89 22.96 -3.36
N VAL A 79 -11.78 23.12 -2.04
CA VAL A 79 -12.15 24.36 -1.34
C VAL A 79 -11.27 25.53 -1.82
N ALA A 80 -9.95 25.33 -1.93
CA ALA A 80 -9.05 26.38 -2.39
C ALA A 80 -9.39 26.85 -3.83
N LEU A 81 -9.69 25.90 -4.73
CA LEU A 81 -10.09 26.24 -6.10
C LEU A 81 -11.42 26.99 -6.15
N ASN A 82 -12.41 26.58 -5.35
CA ASN A 82 -13.71 27.24 -5.29
C ASN A 82 -13.63 28.65 -4.66
N GLN A 83 -12.59 28.92 -3.85
CA GLN A 83 -12.28 30.26 -3.33
C GLN A 83 -11.49 31.12 -4.34
N GLY A 84 -11.22 30.61 -5.55
CA GLY A 84 -10.55 31.36 -6.61
C GLY A 84 -9.03 31.32 -6.54
N TYR A 85 -8.42 30.50 -5.68
CA TYR A 85 -6.97 30.33 -5.69
C TYR A 85 -6.48 29.67 -6.98
N SER A 86 -5.27 29.99 -7.41
CA SER A 86 -4.65 29.37 -8.59
C SER A 86 -4.41 27.88 -8.35
N LEU A 87 -4.45 27.08 -9.42
CA LEU A 87 -4.24 25.63 -9.35
C LEU A 87 -2.93 25.22 -8.64
N PRO A 88 -1.76 25.85 -8.93
CA PRO A 88 -0.54 25.49 -8.21
C PRO A 88 -0.61 25.79 -6.71
N LEU A 89 -1.28 26.87 -6.31
CA LEU A 89 -1.41 27.23 -4.92
C LEU A 89 -2.37 26.27 -4.19
N ALA A 90 -3.49 25.91 -4.81
CA ALA A 90 -4.44 24.94 -4.28
C ALA A 90 -3.79 23.55 -4.11
N MET A 91 -2.99 23.11 -5.09
CA MET A 91 -2.20 21.88 -4.96
C MET A 91 -1.16 21.99 -3.84
N GLY A 92 -0.50 23.13 -3.71
CA GLY A 92 0.44 23.40 -2.61
C GLY A 92 -0.19 23.27 -1.23
N PHE A 93 -1.41 23.78 -1.04
CA PHE A 93 -2.18 23.58 0.20
C PHE A 93 -2.47 22.10 0.48
N ALA A 94 -2.91 21.34 -0.54
CA ALA A 94 -3.16 19.92 -0.39
C ALA A 94 -1.88 19.15 -0.02
N PHE A 95 -0.75 19.43 -0.67
CA PHE A 95 0.55 18.84 -0.32
C PHE A 95 1.00 19.22 1.10
N GLY A 96 0.80 20.49 1.49
CA GLY A 96 1.10 20.96 2.85
C GLY A 96 0.29 20.19 3.91
N ILE A 97 -1.00 20.02 3.70
CA ILE A 97 -1.87 19.24 4.59
C ILE A 97 -1.46 17.78 4.64
N GLY A 98 -1.22 17.15 3.49
CA GLY A 98 -0.79 15.75 3.48
C GLY A 98 0.57 15.52 4.16
N ALA A 99 1.54 16.41 3.93
CA ALA A 99 2.82 16.39 4.63
C ALA A 99 2.65 16.54 6.14
N LEU A 100 1.80 17.47 6.59
CA LEU A 100 1.50 17.68 8.00
C LEU A 100 0.80 16.47 8.64
N CYS A 101 -0.17 15.88 7.96
CA CYS A 101 -0.85 14.66 8.46
C CYS A 101 0.14 13.50 8.61
N GLY A 102 0.97 13.26 7.58
CA GLY A 102 1.99 12.22 7.64
C GLY A 102 3.05 12.51 8.70
N PHE A 103 3.55 13.74 8.78
CA PHE A 103 4.49 14.17 9.81
C PHE A 103 3.92 14.00 11.22
N PHE A 104 2.67 14.40 11.44
CA PHE A 104 1.98 14.25 12.71
C PHE A 104 1.86 12.78 13.13
N ASN A 105 1.48 11.89 12.20
CA ASN A 105 1.50 10.44 12.46
C ASN A 105 2.89 9.94 12.83
N GLY A 106 3.92 10.41 12.11
CA GLY A 106 5.31 10.09 12.41
C GLY A 106 5.72 10.54 13.82
N VAL A 107 5.31 11.74 14.24
CA VAL A 107 5.56 12.27 15.60
C VAL A 107 4.91 11.39 16.67
N LEU A 108 3.64 11.03 16.51
CA LEU A 108 2.91 10.17 17.42
C LEU A 108 3.60 8.81 17.61
N VAL A 109 4.07 8.23 16.51
CA VAL A 109 4.66 6.89 16.49
C VAL A 109 6.12 6.90 16.97
N VAL A 110 6.90 7.90 16.56
CA VAL A 110 8.36 7.93 16.78
C VAL A 110 8.69 8.59 18.11
N TRP A 111 8.14 9.77 18.38
CA TRP A 111 8.48 10.55 19.56
C TRP A 111 7.60 10.21 20.76
N LEU A 112 6.28 10.09 20.58
CA LEU A 112 5.38 9.68 21.64
C LEU A 112 5.34 8.16 21.83
N ARG A 113 5.98 7.38 20.93
CA ARG A 113 6.12 5.92 21.01
C ARG A 113 4.78 5.18 21.05
N ILE A 114 3.74 5.77 20.49
CA ILE A 114 2.42 5.12 20.37
C ILE A 114 2.52 4.04 19.28
N PRO A 115 1.97 2.83 19.49
CA PRO A 115 1.92 1.82 18.43
C PRO A 115 1.26 2.38 17.17
N ALA A 116 1.90 2.17 15.99
CA ALA A 116 1.50 2.82 14.75
C ALA A 116 0.01 2.62 14.41
N ILE A 117 -0.49 1.38 14.50
CA ILE A 117 -1.91 1.06 14.24
C ILE A 117 -2.84 1.88 15.16
N VAL A 118 -2.50 2.00 16.45
CA VAL A 118 -3.32 2.74 17.43
C VAL A 118 -3.32 4.23 17.11
N ALA A 119 -2.13 4.81 16.86
CA ALA A 119 -2.00 6.22 16.50
C ALA A 119 -2.78 6.54 15.22
N THR A 120 -2.60 5.71 14.17
CA THR A 120 -3.20 5.97 12.86
C THR A 120 -4.69 5.66 12.80
N LEU A 121 -5.22 4.76 13.63
CA LEU A 121 -6.66 4.62 13.84
C LEU A 121 -7.28 5.87 14.50
N GLY A 122 -6.58 6.45 15.49
CA GLY A 122 -7.01 7.71 16.09
C GLY A 122 -7.00 8.87 15.09
N THR A 123 -5.92 9.00 14.30
CA THR A 123 -5.82 10.06 13.28
C THR A 123 -6.72 9.83 12.08
N LEU A 124 -7.06 8.58 11.75
CA LEU A 124 -8.12 8.28 10.77
C LEU A 124 -9.44 8.95 11.15
N GLY A 125 -9.86 8.77 12.40
CA GLY A 125 -11.08 9.43 12.91
C GLY A 125 -10.93 10.94 12.98
N LEU A 126 -9.77 11.45 13.41
CA LEU A 126 -9.48 12.88 13.49
C LEU A 126 -9.56 13.56 12.11
N TYR A 127 -8.88 13.01 11.11
CA TYR A 127 -8.86 13.58 9.76
C TYR A 127 -10.23 13.45 9.07
N ARG A 128 -10.93 12.34 9.29
CA ARG A 128 -12.30 12.14 8.80
C ARG A 128 -13.25 13.17 9.43
N GLY A 129 -13.16 13.38 10.73
CA GLY A 129 -13.94 14.42 11.44
C GLY A 129 -13.59 15.82 10.94
N ALA A 130 -12.30 16.13 10.75
CA ALA A 130 -11.86 17.41 10.21
C ALA A 130 -12.44 17.70 8.82
N MET A 131 -12.52 16.68 7.94
CA MET A 131 -13.19 16.80 6.63
C MET A 131 -14.65 17.26 6.78
N LEU A 132 -15.40 16.58 7.64
CA LEU A 132 -16.83 16.87 7.85
C LEU A 132 -17.05 18.25 8.49
N LEU A 133 -16.22 18.61 9.47
CA LEU A 133 -16.27 19.94 10.10
C LEU A 133 -15.93 21.06 9.11
N TRP A 134 -14.95 20.85 8.23
CA TRP A 134 -14.55 21.87 7.25
C TRP A 134 -15.58 22.11 6.18
N THR A 135 -16.35 21.08 5.82
CA THR A 135 -17.34 21.13 4.72
C THR A 135 -18.79 21.22 5.18
N ASP A 136 -19.06 21.26 6.51
CA ASP A 136 -20.40 21.07 7.09
C ASP A 136 -21.08 19.79 6.55
N GLY A 137 -20.29 18.74 6.29
CA GLY A 137 -20.77 17.48 5.71
C GLY A 137 -21.20 17.56 4.25
N LYS A 138 -21.00 18.69 3.57
CA LYS A 138 -21.37 18.90 2.17
C LYS A 138 -20.32 18.37 1.22
N TRP A 139 -20.72 18.06 0.00
CA TRP A 139 -19.81 17.75 -1.09
C TRP A 139 -19.19 19.03 -1.64
N ILE A 140 -17.98 18.94 -2.16
CA ILE A 140 -17.33 20.04 -2.88
C ILE A 140 -17.56 19.80 -4.37
N GLU A 141 -18.39 20.63 -4.97
CA GLU A 141 -18.77 20.57 -6.38
C GLU A 141 -18.18 21.76 -7.16
N GLY A 142 -18.38 21.76 -8.49
CA GLY A 142 -18.01 22.91 -9.32
C GLY A 142 -16.50 23.06 -9.53
N LEU A 143 -15.72 21.97 -9.45
CA LEU A 143 -14.28 22.03 -9.65
C LEU A 143 -13.93 22.49 -11.08
N PRO A 144 -12.93 23.39 -11.24
CA PRO A 144 -12.61 24.00 -12.51
C PRO A 144 -12.01 22.99 -13.50
N GLN A 145 -12.20 23.26 -14.79
CA GLN A 145 -11.68 22.43 -15.88
C GLN A 145 -10.15 22.32 -15.86
N SER A 146 -9.45 23.31 -15.35
CA SER A 146 -7.99 23.28 -15.20
C SER A 146 -7.49 22.14 -14.32
N LEU A 147 -8.26 21.74 -13.29
CA LEU A 147 -7.96 20.56 -12.48
C LEU A 147 -8.28 19.28 -13.23
N LYS A 148 -9.45 19.21 -13.89
CA LYS A 148 -9.90 18.00 -14.63
C LYS A 148 -8.95 17.67 -15.79
N ALA A 149 -8.44 18.68 -16.48
CA ALA A 149 -7.48 18.52 -17.58
C ALA A 149 -6.21 17.75 -17.19
N LEU A 150 -5.81 17.76 -15.92
CA LEU A 150 -4.66 16.98 -15.44
C LEU A 150 -4.90 15.45 -15.46
N SER A 151 -6.16 15.01 -15.45
CA SER A 151 -6.55 13.60 -15.56
C SER A 151 -7.02 13.21 -16.98
N GLU A 152 -7.16 14.19 -17.89
CA GLU A 152 -7.52 13.91 -19.28
C GLU A 152 -6.33 13.30 -20.04
N PRO A 153 -6.55 12.28 -20.90
CA PRO A 153 -5.48 11.69 -21.69
C PRO A 153 -4.86 12.68 -22.67
N VAL A 154 -3.54 12.81 -22.68
CA VAL A 154 -2.80 13.71 -23.57
C VAL A 154 -1.98 12.94 -24.61
N PHE A 155 -1.26 11.90 -24.19
CA PHE A 155 -0.35 11.15 -25.04
C PHE A 155 -0.49 9.65 -24.79
N ILE A 156 -0.72 8.87 -25.85
CA ILE A 156 -0.90 7.39 -25.83
C ILE A 156 -1.98 6.96 -24.79
N GLY A 157 -3.02 7.78 -24.59
CA GLY A 157 -4.08 7.49 -23.62
C GLY A 157 -3.68 7.72 -22.15
N ILE A 158 -2.49 8.28 -21.89
CA ILE A 158 -2.00 8.56 -20.53
C ILE A 158 -2.17 10.05 -20.22
N SER A 159 -2.70 10.35 -19.04
CA SER A 159 -2.87 11.71 -18.53
C SER A 159 -1.56 12.28 -17.96
N PRO A 160 -1.44 13.63 -17.80
CA PRO A 160 -0.32 14.25 -17.08
C PRO A 160 -0.07 13.63 -15.71
N PHE A 161 -1.13 13.37 -14.94
CA PHE A 161 -1.02 12.63 -13.66
C PHE A 161 -0.52 11.20 -13.84
N GLY A 162 -0.92 10.51 -14.91
CA GLY A 162 -0.44 9.17 -15.21
C GLY A 162 1.08 9.13 -15.39
N PHE A 163 1.63 10.09 -16.14
CA PHE A 163 3.08 10.25 -16.28
C PHE A 163 3.76 10.57 -14.95
N ALA A 164 3.16 11.43 -14.12
CA ALA A 164 3.68 11.74 -12.78
C ALA A 164 3.71 10.49 -11.88
N VAL A 165 2.66 9.67 -11.89
CA VAL A 165 2.60 8.40 -11.13
C VAL A 165 3.69 7.42 -11.58
N LEU A 166 3.87 7.25 -12.89
CA LEU A 166 4.93 6.39 -13.44
C LEU A 166 6.33 6.91 -13.08
N ALA A 167 6.55 8.22 -13.19
CA ALA A 167 7.82 8.84 -12.82
C ALA A 167 8.10 8.66 -11.32
N LEU A 168 7.11 8.89 -10.45
CA LEU A 168 7.25 8.68 -9.01
C LEU A 168 7.51 7.20 -8.67
N ALA A 169 6.84 6.27 -9.34
CA ALA A 169 7.07 4.84 -9.15
C ALA A 169 8.50 4.44 -9.55
N ALA A 170 9.00 4.94 -10.68
CA ALA A 170 10.36 4.70 -11.14
C ALA A 170 11.39 5.33 -10.19
N LEU A 171 11.25 6.62 -9.89
CA LEU A 171 12.16 7.36 -9.01
C LEU A 171 12.17 6.77 -7.58
N GLY A 172 11.01 6.49 -7.01
CA GLY A 172 10.89 5.88 -5.68
C GLY A 172 11.52 4.48 -5.65
N SER A 173 11.32 3.67 -6.70
CA SER A 173 11.94 2.34 -6.80
C SER A 173 13.45 2.42 -6.90
N ILE A 174 13.99 3.34 -7.70
CA ILE A 174 15.43 3.59 -7.81
C ILE A 174 15.98 4.12 -6.47
N MET A 175 15.28 5.06 -5.85
CA MET A 175 15.67 5.60 -4.54
C MET A 175 15.78 4.49 -3.49
N LEU A 176 14.79 3.64 -3.34
CA LEU A 176 14.82 2.54 -2.36
C LEU A 176 15.86 1.47 -2.71
N ALA A 177 16.04 1.13 -4.00
CA ALA A 177 16.92 0.06 -4.42
C ALA A 177 18.41 0.47 -4.48
N ARG A 178 18.71 1.74 -4.80
CA ARG A 178 20.07 2.16 -5.17
C ARG A 178 20.71 3.17 -4.21
N THR A 179 19.94 3.84 -3.32
CA THR A 179 20.49 4.87 -2.44
C THR A 179 20.77 4.36 -1.04
N ALA A 180 21.65 5.05 -0.30
CA ALA A 180 21.88 4.81 1.13
C ALA A 180 20.59 5.04 1.94
N PHE A 181 19.87 6.12 1.60
CA PHE A 181 18.59 6.45 2.20
C PHE A 181 17.56 5.30 2.06
N GLY A 182 17.47 4.69 0.89
CA GLY A 182 16.59 3.53 0.68
C GLY A 182 17.00 2.31 1.52
N ARG A 183 18.31 2.04 1.65
CA ARG A 183 18.81 0.94 2.50
C ARG A 183 18.43 1.09 3.96
N ASP A 184 18.33 2.33 4.45
CA ASP A 184 17.92 2.60 5.84
C ASP A 184 16.49 2.11 6.13
N PHE A 185 15.56 2.22 5.16
CA PHE A 185 14.20 1.69 5.32
C PHE A 185 14.20 0.17 5.56
N TYR A 186 15.00 -0.56 4.78
CA TYR A 186 15.13 -2.00 4.93
C TYR A 186 15.83 -2.39 6.23
N ALA A 187 16.90 -1.70 6.59
CA ALA A 187 17.65 -1.94 7.82
C ALA A 187 16.80 -1.71 9.07
N VAL A 188 16.04 -0.59 9.09
CA VAL A 188 15.10 -0.27 10.17
C VAL A 188 14.01 -1.32 10.28
N GLY A 189 13.50 -1.80 9.15
CA GLY A 189 12.47 -2.84 9.11
C GLY A 189 12.97 -4.22 9.49
N ASP A 190 14.19 -4.58 9.16
CA ASP A 190 14.75 -5.90 9.50
C ASP A 190 15.02 -6.01 11.01
N ASN A 191 15.77 -5.06 11.57
CA ASN A 191 16.05 -5.05 13.01
C ASN A 191 16.36 -3.63 13.53
N LEU A 192 15.39 -3.01 14.19
CA LEU A 192 15.49 -1.68 14.78
C LEU A 192 16.72 -1.51 15.71
N ALA A 193 16.99 -2.50 16.56
CA ALA A 193 18.09 -2.43 17.54
C ALA A 193 19.45 -2.54 16.85
N ALA A 194 19.59 -3.43 15.86
CA ALA A 194 20.81 -3.58 15.08
C ALA A 194 21.06 -2.34 14.19
N ALA A 195 20.03 -1.83 13.52
CA ALA A 195 20.11 -0.62 12.69
C ALA A 195 20.63 0.57 13.50
N ARG A 196 20.09 0.78 14.71
CA ARG A 196 20.55 1.86 15.63
C ARG A 196 22.00 1.70 16.04
N LYS A 197 22.47 0.46 16.33
CA LYS A 197 23.86 0.16 16.65
C LYS A 197 24.82 0.41 15.49
N LEU A 198 24.33 0.26 14.24
CA LEU A 198 25.08 0.52 13.01
C LEU A 198 25.05 2.01 12.59
N GLY A 199 24.48 2.90 13.42
CA GLY A 199 24.45 4.34 13.16
C GLY A 199 23.33 4.80 12.22
N VAL A 200 22.36 3.93 11.88
CA VAL A 200 21.19 4.33 11.09
C VAL A 200 20.29 5.24 11.92
N ALA A 201 19.87 6.38 11.33
CA ALA A 201 18.97 7.33 11.95
C ALA A 201 17.52 6.81 11.95
N VAL A 202 17.24 5.79 12.79
CA VAL A 202 15.97 5.03 12.82
C VAL A 202 14.76 5.95 12.94
N ASP A 203 14.80 6.90 13.87
CA ASP A 203 13.65 7.76 14.16
C ASP A 203 13.38 8.71 12.98
N ARG A 204 14.42 9.26 12.36
CA ARG A 204 14.32 10.08 11.14
C ARG A 204 13.75 9.27 9.96
N THR A 205 14.23 8.05 9.77
CA THR A 205 13.76 7.18 8.66
C THR A 205 12.28 6.86 8.81
N ARG A 206 11.83 6.55 10.03
CA ARG A 206 10.40 6.28 10.30
C ARG A 206 9.53 7.53 10.12
N LEU A 207 9.99 8.69 10.63
CA LEU A 207 9.29 9.96 10.46
C LEU A 207 9.12 10.31 8.98
N LEU A 208 10.19 10.17 8.19
CA LEU A 208 10.15 10.42 6.75
C LEU A 208 9.23 9.43 6.02
N ALA A 209 9.16 8.16 6.44
CA ALA A 209 8.25 7.18 5.86
C ALA A 209 6.78 7.65 5.97
N PHE A 210 6.35 8.11 7.14
CA PHE A 210 5.01 8.66 7.34
C PHE A 210 4.79 9.96 6.55
N THR A 211 5.78 10.86 6.52
CA THR A 211 5.67 12.12 5.77
C THR A 211 5.53 11.87 4.27
N PHE A 212 6.33 10.97 3.69
CA PHE A 212 6.19 10.58 2.29
C PHE A 212 4.84 9.91 2.00
N ASN A 213 4.35 9.08 2.92
CA ASN A 213 3.02 8.50 2.78
C ASN A 213 1.93 9.59 2.72
N GLY A 214 2.02 10.61 3.58
CA GLY A 214 1.11 11.76 3.56
C GLY A 214 1.21 12.57 2.26
N LEU A 215 2.41 12.78 1.72
CA LEU A 215 2.61 13.47 0.44
C LEU A 215 2.00 12.69 -0.74
N LEU A 216 2.19 11.38 -0.77
CA LEU A 216 1.59 10.52 -1.81
C LEU A 216 0.06 10.43 -1.66
N ALA A 217 -0.44 10.45 -0.42
CA ALA A 217 -1.88 10.57 -0.15
C ALA A 217 -2.44 11.91 -0.63
N ALA A 218 -1.68 13.02 -0.48
CA ALA A 218 -2.09 14.32 -1.02
C ALA A 218 -2.21 14.30 -2.54
N LEU A 219 -1.22 13.74 -3.23
CA LEU A 219 -1.30 13.57 -4.68
C LEU A 219 -2.47 12.68 -5.08
N GLY A 220 -2.73 11.61 -4.31
CA GLY A 220 -3.91 10.75 -4.49
C GLY A 220 -5.23 11.52 -4.32
N GLY A 221 -5.31 12.42 -3.35
CA GLY A 221 -6.48 13.29 -3.14
C GLY A 221 -6.72 14.30 -4.26
N ILE A 222 -5.64 14.95 -4.74
CA ILE A 222 -5.70 15.86 -5.88
C ILE A 222 -6.14 15.11 -7.14
N LEU A 223 -5.57 13.94 -7.38
CA LEU A 223 -5.92 13.07 -8.49
C LEU A 223 -7.38 12.61 -8.42
N PHE A 224 -7.86 12.24 -7.23
CA PHE A 224 -9.26 11.88 -7.01
C PHE A 224 -10.19 13.02 -7.40
N ALA A 225 -9.95 14.23 -6.89
CA ALA A 225 -10.74 15.42 -7.22
C ALA A 225 -10.70 15.73 -8.73
N SER A 226 -9.56 15.53 -9.38
CA SER A 226 -9.37 15.71 -10.83
C SER A 226 -10.16 14.70 -11.66
N GLN A 227 -10.11 13.42 -11.30
CA GLN A 227 -10.79 12.34 -12.06
C GLN A 227 -12.31 12.36 -11.90
N ILE A 228 -12.81 12.62 -10.69
CA ILE A 228 -14.24 12.58 -10.38
C ILE A 228 -14.91 13.91 -10.72
N GLY A 229 -14.19 15.04 -10.56
CA GLY A 229 -14.72 16.39 -10.81
C GLY A 229 -15.55 16.97 -9.67
N PHE A 230 -15.68 16.26 -8.56
CA PHE A 230 -16.25 16.71 -7.29
C PHE A 230 -15.68 15.86 -6.14
N VAL A 231 -15.87 16.30 -4.88
CA VAL A 231 -15.32 15.59 -3.71
C VAL A 231 -16.46 15.25 -2.76
N PRO A 232 -16.89 13.97 -2.68
CA PRO A 232 -17.82 13.48 -1.69
C PRO A 232 -17.29 13.60 -0.26
N ASN A 233 -18.18 13.74 0.72
CA ASN A 233 -17.81 13.83 2.14
C ASN A 233 -17.22 12.55 2.75
N GLN A 234 -17.27 11.42 2.03
CA GLN A 234 -16.66 10.15 2.42
C GLN A 234 -15.48 9.77 1.52
N THR A 235 -14.92 10.72 0.80
CA THR A 235 -13.76 10.48 -0.09
C THR A 235 -12.64 9.78 0.65
N GLY A 236 -12.04 8.77 0.01
CA GLY A 236 -10.93 8.00 0.55
C GLY A 236 -11.32 6.87 1.51
N SER A 237 -12.61 6.69 1.85
CA SER A 237 -13.04 5.60 2.73
C SER A 237 -12.76 4.23 2.09
N GLY A 238 -12.15 3.31 2.88
CA GLY A 238 -11.79 1.96 2.43
C GLY A 238 -10.47 1.88 1.63
N LEU A 239 -9.94 3.01 1.15
CA LEU A 239 -8.69 3.02 0.39
C LEU A 239 -7.49 2.60 1.25
N GLU A 240 -7.53 2.84 2.56
CA GLU A 240 -6.50 2.39 3.50
C GLU A 240 -6.35 0.87 3.50
N MET A 241 -7.45 0.13 3.54
CA MET A 241 -7.42 -1.33 3.51
C MET A 241 -6.96 -1.86 2.16
N LYS A 242 -7.42 -1.26 1.06
CA LYS A 242 -6.98 -1.61 -0.30
C LYS A 242 -5.48 -1.35 -0.50
N ALA A 243 -4.94 -0.24 0.02
CA ALA A 243 -3.52 0.08 -0.08
C ALA A 243 -2.65 -0.94 0.68
N ILE A 244 -3.05 -1.32 1.89
CA ILE A 244 -2.36 -2.36 2.68
C ILE A 244 -2.46 -3.72 1.95
N ALA A 245 -3.64 -4.08 1.46
CA ALA A 245 -3.84 -5.32 0.70
C ALA A 245 -2.96 -5.37 -0.56
N ALA A 246 -2.89 -4.27 -1.31
CA ALA A 246 -2.01 -4.12 -2.47
C ALA A 246 -0.53 -4.34 -2.11
N CYS A 247 -0.06 -3.75 -1.01
CA CYS A 247 1.30 -3.92 -0.53
C CYS A 247 1.62 -5.39 -0.20
N VAL A 248 0.73 -6.04 0.56
CA VAL A 248 0.94 -7.43 0.99
C VAL A 248 0.89 -8.39 -0.19
N LEU A 249 -0.05 -8.19 -1.12
CA LEU A 249 -0.17 -8.93 -2.37
C LEU A 249 1.07 -8.73 -3.25
N GLY A 250 1.58 -7.51 -3.31
CA GLY A 250 2.84 -7.15 -3.98
C GLY A 250 4.10 -7.68 -3.29
N GLY A 251 3.96 -8.38 -2.15
CA GLY A 251 5.06 -9.06 -1.46
C GLY A 251 5.76 -8.24 -0.39
N ILE A 252 5.20 -7.10 0.01
CA ILE A 252 5.73 -6.33 1.15
C ILE A 252 5.36 -7.03 2.45
N SER A 253 6.35 -7.16 3.32
CA SER A 253 6.20 -7.82 4.61
C SER A 253 5.54 -6.89 5.63
N LEU A 254 4.50 -7.35 6.31
CA LEU A 254 3.93 -6.68 7.49
C LEU A 254 4.90 -6.58 8.67
N LEU A 255 5.92 -7.45 8.73
CA LEU A 255 6.98 -7.39 9.74
C LEU A 255 8.11 -6.42 9.35
N GLY A 256 8.01 -5.77 8.19
CA GLY A 256 9.01 -4.84 7.68
C GLY A 256 10.22 -5.51 7.02
N GLY A 257 11.14 -4.69 6.53
CA GLY A 257 12.45 -5.06 6.03
C GLY A 257 12.49 -5.81 4.69
N THR A 258 11.34 -6.16 4.10
CA THR A 258 11.30 -6.89 2.81
C THR A 258 10.13 -6.45 1.95
N GLY A 259 10.36 -6.39 0.63
CA GLY A 259 9.40 -5.96 -0.38
C GLY A 259 9.98 -4.86 -1.26
N THR A 260 9.25 -4.46 -2.31
CA THR A 260 9.68 -3.41 -3.25
C THR A 260 8.50 -2.52 -3.63
N LEU A 261 8.79 -1.29 -4.09
CA LEU A 261 7.74 -0.40 -4.60
C LEU A 261 7.13 -0.93 -5.91
N ILE A 262 7.91 -1.64 -6.72
CA ILE A 262 7.39 -2.31 -7.92
C ILE A 262 6.36 -3.37 -7.53
N GLY A 263 6.63 -4.13 -6.47
CA GLY A 263 5.66 -5.08 -5.92
C GLY A 263 4.37 -4.39 -5.49
N ALA A 264 4.45 -3.28 -4.73
CA ALA A 264 3.29 -2.50 -4.32
C ALA A 264 2.49 -1.96 -5.52
N PHE A 265 3.19 -1.45 -6.55
CA PHE A 265 2.59 -1.01 -7.81
C PHE A 265 1.81 -2.15 -8.49
N LEU A 266 2.44 -3.31 -8.65
CA LEU A 266 1.81 -4.48 -9.26
C LEU A 266 0.60 -4.97 -8.44
N GLY A 267 0.72 -4.99 -7.11
CA GLY A 267 -0.38 -5.36 -6.23
C GLY A 267 -1.58 -4.40 -6.33
N ALA A 268 -1.33 -3.10 -6.40
CA ALA A 268 -2.37 -2.08 -6.60
C ALA A 268 -3.04 -2.23 -7.97
N PHE A 269 -2.24 -2.44 -9.02
CA PHE A 269 -2.76 -2.66 -10.36
C PHE A 269 -3.62 -3.93 -10.43
N PHE A 270 -3.20 -5.01 -9.78
CA PHE A 270 -3.98 -6.25 -9.70
C PHE A 270 -5.34 -6.06 -9.00
N LEU A 271 -5.37 -5.37 -7.86
CA LEU A 271 -6.63 -5.09 -7.16
C LEU A 271 -7.57 -4.23 -7.99
N THR A 272 -7.04 -3.24 -8.70
CA THR A 272 -7.86 -2.42 -9.62
C THR A 272 -8.40 -3.23 -10.79
N GLN A 273 -7.66 -4.21 -11.29
CA GLN A 273 -8.21 -5.14 -12.30
C GLN A 273 -9.40 -5.93 -11.74
N ILE A 274 -9.36 -6.36 -10.48
CA ILE A 274 -10.50 -7.02 -9.82
C ILE A 274 -11.70 -6.06 -9.76
N ASP A 275 -11.50 -4.79 -9.35
CA ASP A 275 -12.56 -3.78 -9.37
C ASP A 275 -13.18 -3.65 -10.76
N THR A 276 -12.36 -3.65 -11.81
CA THR A 276 -12.83 -3.57 -13.20
C THR A 276 -13.65 -4.81 -13.60
N VAL A 277 -13.26 -5.99 -13.13
CA VAL A 277 -14.03 -7.24 -13.34
C VAL A 277 -15.42 -7.12 -12.73
N LEU A 278 -15.52 -6.61 -11.50
CA LEU A 278 -16.80 -6.45 -10.82
C LEU A 278 -17.73 -5.50 -11.56
N VAL A 279 -17.19 -4.42 -12.11
CA VAL A 279 -17.95 -3.49 -12.97
C VAL A 279 -18.41 -4.19 -14.25
N LEU A 280 -17.55 -5.00 -14.89
CA LEU A 280 -17.90 -5.76 -16.11
C LEU A 280 -19.05 -6.72 -15.86
N PHE A 281 -19.05 -7.40 -14.72
CA PHE A 281 -20.14 -8.31 -14.31
C PHE A 281 -21.34 -7.58 -13.70
N LYS A 282 -21.34 -6.23 -13.69
CA LYS A 282 -22.40 -5.38 -13.11
C LYS A 282 -22.68 -5.72 -11.64
N LEU A 283 -21.66 -6.15 -10.91
CA LEU A 283 -21.78 -6.42 -9.48
C LEU A 283 -21.79 -5.10 -8.71
N PRO A 284 -22.58 -5.00 -7.64
CA PRO A 284 -22.64 -3.81 -6.81
C PRO A 284 -21.31 -3.44 -6.17
N ALA A 285 -21.06 -2.15 -5.95
CA ALA A 285 -19.78 -1.61 -5.46
C ALA A 285 -19.32 -2.20 -4.09
N TRP A 286 -20.25 -2.64 -3.23
CA TRP A 286 -19.88 -3.26 -1.94
C TRP A 286 -19.12 -4.58 -2.07
N TRP A 287 -19.13 -5.24 -3.23
CA TRP A 287 -18.28 -6.38 -3.51
C TRP A 287 -16.79 -6.02 -3.51
N ASN A 288 -16.45 -4.78 -3.81
CA ASN A 288 -15.05 -4.32 -3.81
C ASN A 288 -14.41 -4.46 -2.42
N ASP A 289 -15.11 -3.99 -1.39
CA ASP A 289 -14.61 -4.04 -0.01
C ASP A 289 -14.56 -5.49 0.51
N PHE A 290 -15.57 -6.30 0.17
CA PHE A 290 -15.60 -7.72 0.51
C PHE A 290 -14.41 -8.47 -0.10
N ILE A 291 -14.15 -8.27 -1.39
CA ILE A 291 -13.05 -8.94 -2.09
C ILE A 291 -11.69 -8.43 -1.59
N ALA A 292 -11.54 -7.12 -1.39
CA ALA A 292 -10.31 -6.55 -0.82
C ALA A 292 -10.01 -7.16 0.56
N GLY A 293 -11.02 -7.28 1.42
CA GLY A 293 -10.91 -7.93 2.72
C GLY A 293 -10.57 -9.42 2.62
N LEU A 294 -11.22 -10.16 1.71
CA LEU A 294 -10.96 -11.59 1.48
C LEU A 294 -9.55 -11.82 0.94
N VAL A 295 -9.09 -10.98 0.00
CA VAL A 295 -7.73 -11.03 -0.55
C VAL A 295 -6.71 -10.77 0.56
N LEU A 296 -6.92 -9.73 1.37
CA LEU A 296 -6.05 -9.40 2.49
C LEU A 296 -5.96 -10.57 3.48
N LEU A 297 -7.09 -11.12 3.90
CA LEU A 297 -7.15 -12.26 4.82
C LEU A 297 -6.46 -13.49 4.23
N GLY A 298 -6.73 -13.80 2.96
CA GLY A 298 -6.10 -14.93 2.26
C GLY A 298 -4.58 -14.81 2.21
N VAL A 299 -4.07 -13.64 1.85
CA VAL A 299 -2.62 -13.39 1.79
C VAL A 299 -1.99 -13.45 3.18
N LEU A 300 -2.64 -12.91 4.22
CA LEU A 300 -2.17 -12.99 5.61
C LEU A 300 -2.04 -14.43 6.10
N VAL A 301 -3.05 -15.27 5.83
CA VAL A 301 -3.04 -16.69 6.20
C VAL A 301 -1.92 -17.44 5.46
N LEU A 302 -1.76 -17.16 4.16
CA LEU A 302 -0.71 -17.78 3.35
C LEU A 302 0.70 -17.35 3.80
N ASP A 303 0.92 -16.05 4.05
CA ASP A 303 2.22 -15.53 4.52
C ASP A 303 2.56 -16.10 5.91
N GLY A 304 1.60 -16.16 6.82
CA GLY A 304 1.77 -16.74 8.15
C GLY A 304 2.17 -18.22 8.10
N ARG A 305 1.48 -19.03 7.27
CA ARG A 305 1.81 -20.45 7.09
C ARG A 305 3.16 -20.67 6.44
N LEU A 306 3.48 -19.90 5.40
CA LEU A 306 4.76 -20.01 4.68
C LEU A 306 5.94 -19.67 5.61
N ARG A 307 5.83 -18.61 6.42
CA ARG A 307 6.85 -18.23 7.41
C ARG A 307 7.05 -19.30 8.46
N GLN A 308 5.98 -19.87 9.00
CA GLN A 308 6.09 -20.96 9.97
C GLN A 308 6.79 -22.17 9.38
N ALA A 309 6.50 -22.52 8.12
CA ALA A 309 7.15 -23.62 7.42
C ALA A 309 8.65 -23.34 7.20
N LEU A 310 9.02 -22.13 6.75
CA LEU A 310 10.41 -21.72 6.57
C LEU A 310 11.20 -21.70 7.88
N THR A 311 10.62 -21.15 8.95
CA THR A 311 11.26 -21.11 10.28
C THR A 311 11.47 -22.54 10.83
N ARG A 312 10.50 -23.44 10.65
CA ARG A 312 10.66 -24.86 11.03
C ARG A 312 11.77 -25.53 10.23
N HIS A 313 11.84 -25.27 8.93
CA HIS A 313 12.89 -25.83 8.06
C HIS A 313 14.27 -25.32 8.44
N GLN A 314 14.44 -24.02 8.67
CA GLN A 314 15.68 -23.41 9.12
C GLN A 314 16.13 -23.94 10.50
N ARG A 315 15.21 -24.08 11.44
CA ARG A 315 15.50 -24.70 12.75
C ARG A 315 15.93 -26.14 12.57
N ALA A 316 15.25 -26.94 11.76
CA ALA A 316 15.65 -28.31 11.49
C ALA A 316 17.07 -28.42 10.90
N LEU A 317 17.42 -27.55 9.93
CA LEU A 317 18.77 -27.49 9.36
C LEU A 317 19.82 -27.02 10.37
N LYS A 318 19.49 -26.07 11.26
CA LYS A 318 20.41 -25.59 12.29
C LYS A 318 20.69 -26.68 13.34
N TYR A 319 19.68 -27.43 13.75
CA TYR A 319 19.85 -28.51 14.73
C TYR A 319 20.44 -29.78 14.14
N SER A 320 20.24 -30.09 12.85
CA SER A 320 20.88 -31.25 12.19
C SER A 320 22.41 -31.16 12.16
N ARG A 321 22.99 -29.95 12.24
CA ARG A 321 24.45 -29.74 12.30
C ARG A 321 25.05 -30.07 13.66
N PHE A 322 24.22 -30.12 14.71
CA PHE A 322 24.68 -30.37 16.09
C PHE A 322 24.40 -31.80 16.59
N VAL A 323 23.74 -32.65 15.77
CA VAL A 323 23.50 -34.05 16.12
C VAL A 323 24.43 -34.92 15.27
N PRO A 324 25.53 -35.45 15.84
CA PRO A 324 26.40 -36.38 15.14
C PRO A 324 25.60 -37.64 14.78
N GLY A 325 25.53 -37.96 13.50
CA GLY A 325 24.89 -39.21 13.00
C GLY A 325 23.49 -39.05 12.39
N ALA A 326 22.95 -37.81 12.25
CA ALA A 326 21.61 -37.60 11.69
C ALA A 326 21.50 -37.63 10.16
N SER A 327 22.60 -37.87 9.45
CA SER A 327 22.62 -37.92 7.97
C SER A 327 21.90 -39.12 7.34
N GLY A 328 21.32 -40.03 8.13
CA GLY A 328 20.66 -41.26 7.66
C GLY A 328 19.24 -41.54 8.15
N ARG A 329 18.66 -40.76 9.05
CA ARG A 329 17.31 -41.07 9.59
C ARG A 329 16.27 -40.11 9.13
N LYS A 330 15.38 -40.54 8.22
CA LYS A 330 14.16 -39.88 7.76
C LYS A 330 13.04 -39.74 8.84
N ASN A 331 13.24 -40.29 10.04
CA ASN A 331 12.27 -40.24 11.14
C ASN A 331 12.97 -39.70 12.39
N VAL A 332 12.80 -38.43 12.69
CA VAL A 332 13.17 -37.84 13.98
C VAL A 332 12.04 -38.19 14.96
N ALA A 333 12.32 -39.07 15.91
CA ALA A 333 11.43 -39.36 17.03
C ALA A 333 11.14 -38.09 17.84
N PRO A 334 9.94 -37.92 18.43
CA PRO A 334 9.62 -36.77 19.26
C PRO A 334 10.51 -36.74 20.51
N PHE A 335 10.91 -35.54 20.93
CA PHE A 335 11.73 -35.29 22.12
C PHE A 335 11.18 -36.03 23.35
N PRO A 336 12.04 -36.74 24.11
CA PRO A 336 11.62 -37.31 25.38
C PRO A 336 11.35 -36.17 26.37
N GLY A 337 10.11 -35.99 26.78
CA GLY A 337 9.72 -34.97 27.78
C GLY A 337 8.33 -34.38 27.65
N ARG A 338 7.60 -34.64 26.58
CA ARG A 338 6.20 -34.19 26.47
C ARG A 338 5.27 -35.34 26.90
N LYS A 339 4.93 -35.39 28.19
CA LYS A 339 3.87 -36.26 28.69
C LYS A 339 2.60 -35.96 27.87
N THR A 340 2.11 -36.95 27.17
CA THR A 340 0.83 -36.87 26.48
C THR A 340 -0.29 -36.80 27.51
N LYS A 341 -1.34 -36.02 27.25
CA LYS A 341 -2.51 -35.78 28.09
C LYS A 341 -3.35 -37.05 28.42
N LYS A 342 -2.78 -38.24 28.23
CA LYS A 342 -3.44 -39.53 28.47
C LYS A 342 -2.95 -40.27 29.73
N GLU A 343 -2.03 -39.69 30.53
CA GLU A 343 -1.52 -40.35 31.75
C GLU A 343 -1.94 -39.66 33.06
N VAL A 344 -2.99 -38.80 33.00
CA VAL A 344 -3.66 -38.28 34.20
C VAL A 344 -5.16 -38.48 34.00
N ALA A 345 -5.61 -39.67 34.26
CA ALA A 345 -6.98 -40.04 34.58
C ALA A 345 -6.91 -41.23 35.56
#